data_97bd0aff6d8f79d0e960c2124747073d
#
_entry.id   97bd0aff6d8f79d0e960c2124747073d
#
_cell.length_a   1.000
_cell.length_b   1.000
_cell.length_c   1.000
_cell.angle_alpha   90.00
_cell.angle_beta   90.00
_cell.angle_gamma   90.00
#
_symmetry.space_group_name_H-M   'P 1'
#
loop_
_entity.id
_entity.type
_entity.pdbx_description
1 polymer ?
#
loop_
_entity_poly.entity_id
_entity_poly.type
_entity_poly.pdbx_seq_one_letter_code
_entity_poly.pdbx_strand_id
1 'polypeptide(L)'
;VGSEMCIRDRSLNAHKEEIFEANRKDLALAEETGVPAPVKRRLKFDEAKLSDVTEELTGLMALPDPLRNITLARELDQGLTLYRVTCPIGVIGVIFEARPDALVQISSLCLKSGNCAILKGGKETTWTNRVLFSLIHQAAIDAGLPENCLLQAEQHNEIDELLECHDTV
;
A
#
# COMPACT_ATOMS: atom_id res chain seq x y z
N VAL A 1 -15.18 -2.29 2.10
CA VAL A 1 -13.84 -2.88 1.83
C VAL A 1 -13.82 -3.69 0.52
N GLY A 2 -14.83 -4.50 0.20
CA GLY A 2 -14.86 -5.29 -1.04
C GLY A 2 -14.99 -4.46 -2.32
N SER A 3 -15.82 -3.42 -2.32
CA SER A 3 -16.04 -2.53 -3.49
C SER A 3 -14.81 -1.69 -3.82
N GLU A 4 -14.05 -1.27 -2.82
CA GLU A 4 -12.87 -0.43 -2.95
C GLU A 4 -11.74 -1.13 -3.69
N MET A 5 -11.51 -2.41 -3.43
CA MET A 5 -10.47 -3.18 -4.11
C MET A 5 -10.83 -3.53 -5.56
N CYS A 6 -12.12 -3.73 -5.87
CA CYS A 6 -12.58 -3.86 -7.26
C CYS A 6 -12.33 -2.59 -8.07
N ILE A 7 -12.48 -1.40 -7.47
CA ILE A 7 -12.22 -0.12 -8.13
C ILE A 7 -10.72 0.00 -8.42
N ARG A 8 -9.86 -0.42 -7.51
CA ARG A 8 -8.39 -0.40 -7.70
C ARG A 8 -7.93 -1.35 -8.80
N ASP A 9 -8.40 -2.57 -8.81
CA ASP A 9 -8.07 -3.55 -9.85
C ASP A 9 -8.43 -2.99 -11.24
N ARG A 10 -9.63 -2.44 -11.41
CA ARG A 10 -10.05 -1.79 -12.66
C ARG A 10 -9.19 -0.59 -12.99
N SER A 11 -8.83 0.24 -12.01
CA SER A 11 -7.99 1.42 -12.21
C SER A 11 -6.59 1.06 -12.68
N LEU A 12 -5.95 0.07 -12.06
CA LEU A 12 -4.61 -0.40 -12.46
C LEU A 12 -4.61 -0.97 -13.88
N ASN A 13 -5.58 -1.78 -14.22
CA ASN A 13 -5.70 -2.37 -15.56
C ASN A 13 -6.03 -1.33 -16.63
N ALA A 14 -6.87 -0.33 -16.31
CA ALA A 14 -7.22 0.75 -17.24
C ALA A 14 -6.03 1.68 -17.57
N HIS A 15 -5.08 1.85 -16.63
CA HIS A 15 -3.93 2.75 -16.78
C HIS A 15 -2.59 1.99 -16.92
N LYS A 16 -2.63 0.73 -17.35
CA LYS A 16 -1.42 -0.12 -17.45
C LYS A 16 -0.32 0.49 -18.33
N GLU A 17 -0.67 1.13 -19.42
CA GLU A 17 0.32 1.76 -20.32
C GLU A 17 1.05 2.93 -19.64
N GLU A 18 0.35 3.72 -18.83
CA GLU A 18 0.93 4.80 -18.04
C GLU A 18 1.91 4.27 -16.98
N ILE A 19 1.54 3.18 -16.31
CA ILE A 19 2.40 2.51 -15.34
C ILE A 19 3.65 1.97 -16.03
N PHE A 20 3.51 1.31 -17.17
CA PHE A 20 4.64 0.74 -17.92
C PHE A 20 5.56 1.82 -18.49
N GLU A 21 5.01 2.97 -18.94
CA GLU A 21 5.82 4.10 -19.37
C GLU A 21 6.63 4.69 -18.21
N ALA A 22 6.03 4.89 -17.06
CA ALA A 22 6.72 5.35 -15.86
C ALA A 22 7.82 4.35 -15.43
N ASN A 23 7.55 3.06 -15.50
CA ASN A 23 8.55 2.02 -15.20
C ASN A 23 9.72 2.01 -16.20
N ARG A 24 9.45 2.26 -17.48
CA ARG A 24 10.53 2.42 -18.49
C ARG A 24 11.45 3.58 -18.15
N LYS A 25 10.91 4.70 -17.63
CA LYS A 25 11.72 5.86 -17.20
C LYS A 25 12.60 5.51 -16.00
N ASP A 26 12.06 4.80 -15.00
CA ASP A 26 12.84 4.35 -13.83
C ASP A 26 13.93 3.36 -14.26
N LEU A 27 13.66 2.42 -15.15
CA LEU A 27 14.63 1.46 -15.65
C LEU A 27 15.74 2.13 -16.47
N ALA A 28 15.42 3.12 -17.30
CA ALA A 28 16.40 3.89 -18.07
C ALA A 28 17.35 4.65 -17.13
N LEU A 29 16.81 5.32 -16.10
CA LEU A 29 17.60 6.02 -15.10
C LEU A 29 18.47 5.04 -14.30
N ALA A 30 17.96 3.86 -13.97
CA ALA A 30 18.71 2.81 -13.27
C ALA A 30 19.87 2.27 -14.13
N GLU A 31 19.76 2.30 -15.46
CA GLU A 31 20.86 1.95 -16.38
C GLU A 31 21.93 3.03 -16.40
N GLU A 32 21.54 4.28 -16.53
CA GLU A 32 22.46 5.43 -16.54
C GLU A 32 23.24 5.57 -15.22
N THR A 33 22.58 5.31 -14.11
CA THR A 33 23.18 5.40 -12.76
C THR A 33 23.95 4.15 -12.34
N GLY A 34 24.00 3.11 -13.18
CA GLY A 34 24.77 1.90 -12.89
C GLY A 34 24.22 1.04 -11.78
N VAL A 35 22.91 1.04 -11.55
CA VAL A 35 22.25 0.22 -10.52
C VAL A 35 22.54 -1.27 -10.77
N PRO A 36 22.87 -2.08 -9.73
CA PRO A 36 23.19 -3.49 -9.88
C PRO A 36 22.05 -4.30 -10.53
N ALA A 37 22.42 -5.29 -11.34
CA ALA A 37 21.44 -6.12 -12.08
C ALA A 37 20.37 -6.82 -11.21
N PRO A 38 20.66 -7.29 -9.98
CA PRO A 38 19.64 -7.83 -9.09
C PRO A 38 18.59 -6.79 -8.66
N VAL A 39 19.00 -5.53 -8.49
CA VAL A 39 18.08 -4.42 -8.15
C VAL A 39 17.23 -4.08 -9.36
N LYS A 40 17.84 -3.93 -10.56
CA LYS A 40 17.09 -3.68 -11.81
C LYS A 40 15.99 -4.71 -12.07
N ARG A 41 16.24 -5.99 -11.77
CA ARG A 41 15.22 -7.04 -11.91
C ARG A 41 14.02 -6.83 -10.98
N ARG A 42 14.25 -6.29 -9.78
CA ARG A 42 13.18 -5.97 -8.82
C ARG A 42 12.40 -4.71 -9.19
N LEU A 43 13.06 -3.75 -9.89
CA LEU A 43 12.43 -2.53 -10.38
C LEU A 43 11.42 -2.79 -11.48
N LYS A 44 11.60 -3.87 -12.24
CA LYS A 44 10.76 -4.17 -13.41
C LYS A 44 9.31 -4.41 -13.00
N PHE A 45 8.41 -3.63 -13.59
CA PHE A 45 6.96 -3.75 -13.44
C PHE A 45 6.33 -3.94 -14.83
N ASP A 46 6.12 -5.18 -15.20
CA ASP A 46 5.56 -5.58 -16.50
C ASP A 46 4.16 -6.20 -16.38
N GLU A 47 3.62 -6.70 -17.48
CA GLU A 47 2.30 -7.34 -17.54
C GLU A 47 2.19 -8.52 -16.54
N ALA A 48 3.25 -9.30 -16.38
CA ALA A 48 3.26 -10.41 -15.42
C ALA A 48 3.14 -9.89 -13.98
N LYS A 49 3.91 -8.86 -13.63
CA LYS A 49 3.81 -8.21 -12.31
C LYS A 49 2.46 -7.56 -12.06
N LEU A 50 1.89 -6.93 -13.07
CA LEU A 50 0.53 -6.36 -12.96
C LEU A 50 -0.50 -7.47 -12.71
N SER A 51 -0.38 -8.60 -13.41
CA SER A 51 -1.25 -9.76 -13.21
C SER A 51 -1.11 -10.34 -11.80
N ASP A 52 0.13 -10.52 -11.31
CA ASP A 52 0.40 -11.01 -9.96
C ASP A 52 -0.27 -10.11 -8.90
N VAL A 53 -0.06 -8.79 -9.02
CA VAL A 53 -0.63 -7.80 -8.09
C VAL A 53 -2.16 -7.81 -8.13
N THR A 54 -2.76 -7.93 -9.30
CA THR A 54 -4.22 -8.03 -9.49
C THR A 54 -4.79 -9.30 -8.85
N GLU A 55 -4.10 -10.42 -8.99
CA GLU A 55 -4.47 -11.69 -8.36
C GLU A 55 -4.38 -11.59 -6.83
N GLU A 56 -3.32 -10.98 -6.31
CA GLU A 56 -3.16 -10.71 -4.88
C GLU A 56 -4.27 -9.80 -4.32
N LEU A 57 -4.65 -8.74 -5.06
CA LEU A 57 -5.78 -7.88 -4.69
C LEU A 57 -7.10 -8.66 -4.65
N THR A 58 -7.32 -9.53 -5.63
CA THR A 58 -8.49 -10.41 -5.68
C THR A 58 -8.52 -11.36 -4.50
N GLY A 59 -7.39 -11.97 -4.18
CA GLY A 59 -7.23 -12.81 -3.00
C GLY A 59 -7.52 -12.06 -1.69
N LEU A 60 -7.01 -10.83 -1.59
CA LEU A 60 -7.25 -9.97 -0.42
C LEU A 60 -8.73 -9.57 -0.27
N MET A 61 -9.46 -9.39 -1.38
CA MET A 61 -10.92 -9.16 -1.34
C MET A 61 -11.68 -10.35 -0.76
N ALA A 62 -11.26 -11.55 -1.07
CA ALA A 62 -11.92 -12.77 -0.60
C ALA A 62 -11.73 -13.03 0.91
N LEU A 63 -10.72 -12.42 1.54
CA LEU A 63 -10.51 -12.54 2.97
C LEU A 63 -11.62 -11.84 3.77
N PRO A 64 -12.02 -12.40 4.92
CA PRO A 64 -13.00 -11.75 5.80
C PRO A 64 -12.50 -10.39 6.29
N ASP A 65 -13.44 -9.55 6.74
CA ASP A 65 -13.11 -8.27 7.37
C ASP A 65 -12.34 -8.54 8.68
N PRO A 66 -11.11 -8.03 8.83
CA PRO A 66 -10.32 -8.25 10.04
C PRO A 66 -10.75 -7.36 11.21
N LEU A 67 -11.63 -6.38 10.99
CA LEU A 67 -12.00 -5.38 11.98
C LEU A 67 -13.17 -5.83 12.87
N ARG A 68 -13.14 -5.38 14.11
CA ARG A 68 -14.22 -5.58 15.10
C ARG A 68 -14.59 -7.04 15.38
N ASN A 69 -13.70 -7.97 15.08
CA ASN A 69 -13.91 -9.37 15.40
C ASN A 69 -13.66 -9.65 16.88
N ILE A 70 -14.62 -10.29 17.53
CA ILE A 70 -14.46 -10.75 18.91
C ILE A 70 -13.63 -12.04 18.88
N THR A 71 -12.38 -11.98 19.32
CA THR A 71 -11.45 -13.11 19.35
C THR A 71 -11.40 -13.81 20.69
N LEU A 72 -11.97 -13.20 21.73
CA LEU A 72 -12.15 -13.76 23.06
C LEU A 72 -13.40 -13.14 23.69
N ALA A 73 -14.21 -13.98 24.32
CA ALA A 73 -15.25 -13.56 25.25
C ALA A 73 -15.13 -14.45 26.51
N ARG A 74 -14.92 -13.88 27.68
CA ARG A 74 -14.72 -14.59 28.93
C ARG A 74 -15.42 -13.88 30.07
N GLU A 75 -16.28 -14.56 30.77
CA GLU A 75 -16.84 -14.10 32.04
C GLU A 75 -15.76 -14.20 33.13
N LEU A 76 -15.47 -13.10 33.78
CA LEU A 76 -14.48 -12.99 34.85
C LEU A 76 -15.15 -13.12 36.23
N ASP A 77 -16.39 -12.62 36.35
CA ASP A 77 -17.25 -12.70 37.53
C ASP A 77 -18.70 -12.52 37.07
N GLN A 78 -19.66 -12.75 37.94
CA GLN A 78 -21.08 -12.64 37.63
C GLN A 78 -21.44 -11.27 37.07
N GLY A 79 -21.82 -11.24 35.77
CA GLY A 79 -22.16 -10.02 35.05
C GLY A 79 -20.97 -9.20 34.56
N LEU A 80 -19.71 -9.67 34.72
CA LEU A 80 -18.50 -9.04 34.23
C LEU A 80 -17.87 -9.88 33.10
N THR A 81 -18.04 -9.45 31.86
CA THR A 81 -17.50 -10.16 30.71
C THR A 81 -16.38 -9.35 30.04
N LEU A 82 -15.22 -9.99 29.83
CA LEU A 82 -14.08 -9.47 29.07
C LEU A 82 -14.22 -9.85 27.62
N TYR A 83 -14.10 -8.88 26.73
CA TYR A 83 -14.01 -9.09 25.29
C TYR A 83 -12.65 -8.64 24.75
N ARG A 84 -12.08 -9.44 23.85
CA ARG A 84 -10.94 -9.02 23.02
C ARG A 84 -11.43 -8.79 21.61
N VAL A 85 -11.36 -7.54 21.15
CA VAL A 85 -11.87 -7.10 19.84
C VAL A 85 -10.69 -6.60 19.00
N THR A 86 -10.66 -6.98 17.71
CA THR A 86 -9.67 -6.49 16.78
C THR A 86 -9.96 -5.04 16.41
N CYS A 87 -8.92 -4.20 16.35
CA CYS A 87 -8.98 -2.79 15.94
C CYS A 87 -7.78 -2.43 15.06
N PRO A 88 -7.86 -1.34 14.27
CA PRO A 88 -6.70 -0.82 13.55
C PRO A 88 -5.57 -0.44 14.52
N ILE A 89 -4.34 -0.49 14.03
CA ILE A 89 -3.14 0.00 14.74
C ILE A 89 -3.14 1.53 14.74
N GLY A 90 -3.51 2.14 13.59
CA GLY A 90 -3.53 3.58 13.40
C GLY A 90 -2.84 4.01 12.11
N VAL A 91 -1.82 4.86 12.22
CA VAL A 91 -0.99 5.29 11.08
C VAL A 91 0.27 4.44 11.04
N ILE A 92 0.59 3.88 9.88
CA ILE A 92 1.73 2.99 9.68
C ILE A 92 2.68 3.64 8.67
N GLY A 93 3.91 3.97 9.11
CA GLY A 93 4.98 4.38 8.21
C GLY A 93 5.69 3.16 7.62
N VAL A 94 5.81 3.10 6.29
CA VAL A 94 6.46 1.98 5.60
C VAL A 94 7.51 2.47 4.63
N ILE A 95 8.75 2.04 4.86
CA ILE A 95 9.90 2.32 3.99
C ILE A 95 10.22 1.06 3.21
N PHE A 96 10.27 1.16 1.88
CA PHE A 96 10.59 0.04 0.99
C PHE A 96 11.48 0.50 -0.17
N GLU A 97 12.27 -0.41 -0.72
CA GLU A 97 13.24 -0.13 -1.78
C GLU A 97 13.04 -1.04 -2.99
N ALA A 98 13.26 -0.48 -4.19
CA ALA A 98 13.37 -1.22 -5.46
C ALA A 98 12.21 -2.19 -5.77
N ARG A 99 11.00 -1.94 -5.24
CA ARG A 99 9.84 -2.82 -5.41
C ARG A 99 8.55 -2.02 -5.61
N PRO A 100 8.20 -1.63 -6.84
CA PRO A 100 6.97 -0.90 -7.12
C PRO A 100 5.70 -1.68 -6.73
N ASP A 101 5.73 -3.02 -6.87
CA ASP A 101 4.66 -3.94 -6.44
C ASP A 101 4.35 -3.82 -4.94
N ALA A 102 5.36 -3.61 -4.11
CA ALA A 102 5.19 -3.45 -2.67
C ALA A 102 4.28 -2.27 -2.29
N LEU A 103 4.30 -1.18 -3.06
CA LEU A 103 3.43 -0.04 -2.82
C LEU A 103 1.95 -0.45 -2.88
N VAL A 104 1.57 -1.23 -3.91
CA VAL A 104 0.18 -1.70 -4.09
C VAL A 104 -0.21 -2.67 -2.98
N GLN A 105 0.67 -3.64 -2.68
CA GLN A 105 0.46 -4.66 -1.65
C GLN A 105 0.26 -4.02 -0.27
N ILE A 106 1.20 -3.18 0.15
CA ILE A 106 1.20 -2.54 1.48
C ILE A 106 0.00 -1.62 1.66
N SER A 107 -0.26 -0.73 0.69
CA SER A 107 -1.41 0.18 0.75
C SER A 107 -2.73 -0.59 0.85
N SER A 108 -2.85 -1.70 0.12
CA SER A 108 -4.06 -2.53 0.14
C SER A 108 -4.27 -3.23 1.46
N LEU A 109 -3.20 -3.77 2.07
CA LEU A 109 -3.23 -4.40 3.39
C LEU A 109 -3.57 -3.39 4.48
N CYS A 110 -2.96 -2.20 4.47
CA CYS A 110 -3.25 -1.14 5.43
C CYS A 110 -4.73 -0.74 5.36
N LEU A 111 -5.23 -0.44 4.17
CA LEU A 111 -6.64 -0.05 4.02
C LEU A 111 -7.61 -1.18 4.36
N LYS A 112 -7.30 -2.45 4.00
CA LYS A 112 -8.11 -3.62 4.39
C LYS A 112 -8.22 -3.76 5.91
N SER A 113 -7.14 -3.45 6.63
CA SER A 113 -7.09 -3.53 8.09
C SER A 113 -7.49 -2.22 8.80
N GLY A 114 -8.02 -1.24 8.04
CA GLY A 114 -8.51 0.03 8.58
C GLY A 114 -7.42 0.99 9.04
N ASN A 115 -6.16 0.74 8.65
CA ASN A 115 -5.03 1.60 8.96
C ASN A 115 -4.81 2.65 7.88
N CYS A 116 -4.28 3.81 8.26
CA CYS A 116 -3.67 4.76 7.34
C CYS A 116 -2.22 4.36 7.07
N ALA A 117 -1.67 4.76 5.93
CA ALA A 117 -0.28 4.47 5.62
C ALA A 117 0.46 5.68 5.05
N ILE A 118 1.71 5.86 5.51
CA ILE A 118 2.67 6.78 4.93
C ILE A 118 3.72 5.92 4.22
N LEU A 119 3.79 6.04 2.90
CA LEU A 119 4.56 5.16 2.03
C LEU A 119 5.81 5.88 1.52
N LYS A 120 6.99 5.34 1.81
CA LYS A 120 8.28 5.86 1.33
C LYS A 120 8.98 4.83 0.48
N GLY A 121 8.94 5.04 -0.84
CA GLY A 121 9.69 4.23 -1.81
C GLY A 121 11.12 4.70 -2.02
N GLY A 122 11.94 3.85 -2.63
CA GLY A 122 13.29 4.19 -3.07
C GLY A 122 13.30 5.20 -4.23
N LYS A 123 14.40 5.92 -4.39
CA LYS A 123 14.59 6.91 -5.47
C LYS A 123 14.55 6.28 -6.86
N GLU A 124 14.95 5.02 -6.95
CA GLU A 124 15.01 4.22 -8.18
C GLU A 124 13.64 3.83 -8.74
N THR A 125 12.55 4.06 -7.99
CA THR A 125 11.17 3.74 -8.38
C THR A 125 10.25 4.97 -8.36
N THR A 126 10.81 6.16 -8.40
CA THR A 126 10.07 7.42 -8.19
C THR A 126 8.91 7.59 -9.16
N TRP A 127 9.14 7.38 -10.46
CA TRP A 127 8.11 7.57 -11.49
C TRP A 127 7.00 6.52 -11.40
N THR A 128 7.37 5.26 -11.25
CA THR A 128 6.41 4.16 -11.11
C THR A 128 5.59 4.31 -9.84
N ASN A 129 6.23 4.63 -8.71
CA ASN A 129 5.55 4.81 -7.43
C ASN A 129 4.56 5.98 -7.47
N ARG A 130 4.89 7.10 -8.13
CA ARG A 130 3.96 8.24 -8.27
C ARG A 130 2.69 7.86 -9.01
N VAL A 131 2.83 7.15 -10.13
CA VAL A 131 1.67 6.70 -10.92
C VAL A 131 0.83 5.71 -10.12
N LEU A 132 1.44 4.68 -9.57
CA LEU A 132 0.75 3.67 -8.76
C LEU A 132 0.05 4.30 -7.54
N PHE A 133 0.73 5.20 -6.83
CA PHE A 133 0.15 5.89 -5.68
C PHE A 133 -1.07 6.73 -6.09
N SER A 134 -0.95 7.53 -7.14
CA SER A 134 -2.06 8.36 -7.64
C SER A 134 -3.29 7.52 -7.97
N LEU A 135 -3.12 6.40 -8.67
CA LEU A 135 -4.22 5.51 -9.04
C LEU A 135 -4.88 4.85 -7.82
N ILE A 136 -4.07 4.38 -6.86
CA ILE A 136 -4.58 3.73 -5.66
C ILE A 136 -5.27 4.74 -4.74
N HIS A 137 -4.68 5.91 -4.57
CA HIS A 137 -5.22 6.98 -3.74
C HIS A 137 -6.55 7.48 -4.30
N GLN A 138 -6.63 7.75 -5.62
CA GLN A 138 -7.88 8.14 -6.26
C GLN A 138 -8.96 7.06 -6.10
N ALA A 139 -8.60 5.79 -6.33
CA ALA A 139 -9.53 4.68 -6.15
C ALA A 139 -10.02 4.54 -4.69
N ALA A 140 -9.19 4.88 -3.71
CA ALA A 140 -9.57 4.90 -2.30
C ALA A 140 -10.58 6.01 -2.00
N ILE A 141 -10.35 7.23 -2.53
CA ILE A 141 -11.28 8.37 -2.41
C ILE A 141 -12.61 8.06 -3.09
N ASP A 142 -12.58 7.53 -4.31
CA ASP A 142 -13.79 7.15 -5.07
C ASP A 142 -14.63 6.08 -4.35
N ALA A 143 -13.97 5.27 -3.54
CA ALA A 143 -14.60 4.28 -2.66
C ALA A 143 -15.12 4.86 -1.33
N GLY A 144 -14.94 6.16 -1.09
CA GLY A 144 -15.43 6.87 0.09
C GLY A 144 -14.49 6.84 1.29
N LEU A 145 -13.20 6.47 1.10
CA LEU A 145 -12.20 6.59 2.15
C LEU A 145 -11.75 8.05 2.34
N PRO A 146 -11.29 8.43 3.54
CA PRO A 146 -10.74 9.76 3.77
C PRO A 146 -9.55 10.07 2.86
N GLU A 147 -9.43 11.30 2.40
CA GLU A 147 -8.34 11.74 1.52
C GLU A 147 -6.94 11.47 2.14
N ASN A 148 -6.81 11.61 3.45
CA ASN A 148 -5.55 11.40 4.17
C ASN A 148 -5.32 9.94 4.62
N CYS A 149 -6.05 8.96 4.08
CA CYS A 149 -5.85 7.56 4.44
C CYS A 149 -4.54 6.97 3.90
N LEU A 150 -3.99 7.55 2.83
CA LEU A 150 -2.69 7.22 2.25
C LEU A 150 -1.92 8.49 1.96
N LEU A 151 -0.65 8.50 2.32
CA LEU A 151 0.31 9.55 2.00
C LEU A 151 1.56 8.94 1.37
N GLN A 152 2.19 9.68 0.45
CA GLN A 152 3.46 9.30 -0.14
C GLN A 152 4.53 10.30 0.26
N ALA A 153 5.60 9.81 0.91
CA ALA A 153 6.81 10.55 1.19
C ALA A 153 7.85 10.29 0.08
N GLU A 154 8.49 11.33 -0.42
CA GLU A 154 9.49 11.23 -1.48
C GLU A 154 10.90 11.56 -0.99
N GLN A 155 11.03 12.46 0.00
CA GLN A 155 12.31 12.95 0.49
C GLN A 155 12.74 12.23 1.78
N HIS A 156 14.06 12.20 2.04
CA HIS A 156 14.60 11.55 3.24
C HIS A 156 14.27 12.30 4.53
N ASN A 157 14.24 13.64 4.50
CA ASN A 157 13.89 14.45 5.66
C ASN A 157 12.45 14.20 6.14
N GLU A 158 11.54 13.81 5.25
CA GLU A 158 10.16 13.45 5.61
C GLU A 158 10.10 12.18 6.49
N ILE A 159 11.12 11.30 6.39
CA ILE A 159 11.24 10.14 7.27
C ILE A 159 11.67 10.57 8.66
N ASP A 160 12.63 11.48 8.76
CA ASP A 160 13.12 11.98 10.04
C ASP A 160 11.97 12.68 10.79
N GLU A 161 11.19 13.51 10.09
CA GLU A 161 9.99 14.14 10.62
C GLU A 161 8.94 13.11 11.08
N LEU A 162 8.76 12.01 10.31
CA LEU A 162 7.84 10.94 10.68
C LEU A 162 8.30 10.21 11.96
N LEU A 163 9.61 9.97 12.10
CA LEU A 163 10.17 9.30 13.28
C LEU A 163 10.13 10.17 14.54
N GLU A 164 10.13 11.49 14.37
CA GLU A 164 9.98 12.47 15.47
C GLU A 164 8.52 12.71 15.88
N CYS A 165 7.56 12.24 15.09
CA CYS A 165 6.13 12.42 15.31
C CYS A 165 5.61 11.44 16.38
N HIS A 166 5.81 11.74 17.66
CA HIS A 166 5.39 10.90 18.78
C HIS A 166 3.87 10.83 19.01
N ASP A 167 3.11 11.76 18.43
CA ASP A 167 1.67 11.89 18.61
C ASP A 167 0.83 11.09 17.61
N THR A 168 1.44 10.50 16.59
CA THR A 168 0.77 9.83 15.47
C THR A 168 1.14 8.36 15.29
N VAL A 169 2.10 7.87 16.05
CA VAL A 169 2.58 6.48 15.97
C VAL A 169 2.46 5.78 17.31
#